data_f8d3ceb35df0edb5859c7f6c5adb7ed6
#
_entry.id   f8d3ceb35df0edb5859c7f6c5adb7ed6
#
_cell.length_a   1.000
_cell.length_b   1.000
_cell.length_c   1.000
_cell.angle_alpha   90.00
_cell.angle_beta   90.00
_cell.angle_gamma   90.00
#
_symmetry.space_group_name_H-M   'P 1'
#
loop_
_entity.id
_entity.type
_entity.pdbx_description
1 polymer ?
#
loop_
_entity_poly.entity_id
_entity_poly.type
_entity_poly.pdbx_seq_one_letter_code
_entity_poly.pdbx_strand_id
1 'polypeptide(L)'
;MTRDEAWTLANDWVAAWNAHDLDQIMSHYEDNVVLTSPVAARLLEIADGRVTGKANLRAYFERGLAAFPDFNFHLEDVLWGLNSVVLCYTNQRGARTAEFMELGAGGKVARVIAHYNA
;
A
#
# COMPACT_ATOMS: atom_id res chain seq x y z
N MET A 1 -8.96 12.53 11.12
CA MET A 1 -9.21 11.08 11.05
C MET A 1 -9.39 10.54 12.45
N THR A 2 -10.32 9.64 12.62
CA THR A 2 -10.55 8.95 13.90
C THR A 2 -9.84 7.59 13.90
N ARG A 3 -9.71 7.01 15.11
CA ARG A 3 -9.19 5.65 15.25
C ARG A 3 -9.99 4.65 14.41
N ASP A 4 -11.31 4.71 14.47
CA ASP A 4 -12.18 3.77 13.77
C ASP A 4 -12.05 3.91 12.24
N GLU A 5 -11.95 5.13 11.74
CA GLU A 5 -11.70 5.39 10.32
C GLU A 5 -10.35 4.80 9.88
N ALA A 6 -9.30 4.98 10.69
CA ALA A 6 -7.97 4.46 10.38
C ALA A 6 -7.95 2.93 10.35
N TRP A 7 -8.56 2.28 11.34
CA TRP A 7 -8.62 0.82 11.40
C TRP A 7 -9.49 0.23 10.30
N THR A 8 -10.60 0.89 9.94
CA THR A 8 -11.44 0.47 8.82
C THR A 8 -10.67 0.52 7.51
N LEU A 9 -9.96 1.61 7.25
CA LEU A 9 -9.12 1.73 6.06
C LEU A 9 -8.08 0.62 6.01
N ALA A 10 -7.36 0.40 7.12
CA ALA A 10 -6.30 -0.61 7.19
C ALA A 10 -6.83 -2.02 6.97
N ASN A 11 -7.94 -2.37 7.63
CA ASN A 11 -8.55 -3.69 7.48
C ASN A 11 -9.06 -3.94 6.07
N ASP A 12 -9.72 -2.95 5.47
CA ASP A 12 -10.22 -3.06 4.09
C ASP A 12 -9.06 -3.21 3.09
N TRP A 13 -7.99 -2.45 3.30
CA TRP A 13 -6.80 -2.50 2.46
C TRP A 13 -6.11 -3.86 2.53
N VAL A 14 -5.90 -4.38 3.74
CA VAL A 14 -5.31 -5.71 3.94
C VAL A 14 -6.20 -6.80 3.35
N ALA A 15 -7.51 -6.71 3.56
CA ALA A 15 -8.45 -7.68 3.01
C ALA A 15 -8.41 -7.73 1.48
N ALA A 16 -8.32 -6.56 0.83
CA ALA A 16 -8.22 -6.47 -0.64
C ALA A 16 -6.93 -7.13 -1.15
N TRP A 17 -5.80 -6.87 -0.49
CA TRP A 17 -4.53 -7.50 -0.85
C TRP A 17 -4.56 -9.02 -0.64
N ASN A 18 -5.09 -9.47 0.49
CA ASN A 18 -5.14 -10.90 0.82
C ASN A 18 -6.11 -11.67 -0.10
N ALA A 19 -7.13 -11.00 -0.61
CA ALA A 19 -8.02 -11.56 -1.62
C ALA A 19 -7.42 -11.53 -3.02
N HIS A 20 -6.28 -10.89 -3.21
CA HIS A 20 -5.65 -10.65 -4.53
C HIS A 20 -6.61 -9.97 -5.51
N ASP A 21 -7.47 -9.11 -5.00
CA ASP A 21 -8.49 -8.41 -5.78
C ASP A 21 -7.96 -7.04 -6.20
N LEU A 22 -7.39 -6.98 -7.39
CA LEU A 22 -6.71 -5.79 -7.89
C LEU A 22 -7.67 -4.58 -7.99
N ASP A 23 -8.92 -4.78 -8.38
CA ASP A 23 -9.89 -3.69 -8.46
C ASP A 23 -10.19 -3.11 -7.07
N GLN A 24 -10.35 -3.97 -6.07
CA GLN A 24 -10.55 -3.52 -4.69
C GLN A 24 -9.30 -2.81 -4.13
N ILE A 25 -8.12 -3.35 -4.42
CA ILE A 25 -6.86 -2.69 -4.03
C ILE A 25 -6.83 -1.27 -4.61
N MET A 26 -7.08 -1.15 -5.91
CA MET A 26 -6.99 0.14 -6.60
C MET A 26 -8.06 1.14 -6.18
N SER A 27 -9.18 0.68 -5.64
CA SER A 27 -10.25 1.56 -5.16
C SER A 27 -9.82 2.47 -4.01
N HIS A 28 -8.72 2.15 -3.32
CA HIS A 28 -8.20 2.94 -2.22
C HIS A 28 -7.36 4.15 -2.65
N TYR A 29 -7.02 4.28 -3.93
CA TYR A 29 -6.02 5.25 -4.41
C TYR A 29 -6.64 6.33 -5.28
N GLU A 30 -6.06 7.53 -5.20
CA GLU A 30 -6.40 8.65 -6.10
C GLU A 30 -5.77 8.48 -7.47
N ASP A 31 -6.33 9.16 -8.48
CA ASP A 31 -5.84 9.08 -9.86
C ASP A 31 -4.39 9.56 -10.00
N ASN A 32 -4.00 10.54 -9.21
CA ASN A 32 -2.64 11.13 -9.23
C ASN A 32 -1.74 10.60 -8.11
N VAL A 33 -2.02 9.44 -7.58
CA VAL A 33 -1.24 8.83 -6.50
C VAL A 33 0.24 8.69 -6.88
N VAL A 34 1.11 8.85 -5.88
CA VAL A 34 2.55 8.58 -6.01
C VAL A 34 2.96 7.60 -4.92
N LEU A 35 3.54 6.48 -5.34
CA LEU A 35 4.09 5.48 -4.43
C LEU A 35 5.61 5.48 -4.55
N THR A 36 6.29 5.38 -3.40
CA THR A 36 7.74 5.21 -3.34
C THR A 36 8.03 3.94 -2.54
N SER A 37 8.79 3.01 -3.13
CA SER A 37 9.07 1.73 -2.50
C SER A 37 10.39 1.15 -2.99
N PRO A 38 11.21 0.58 -2.07
CA PRO A 38 12.42 -0.15 -2.48
C PRO A 38 12.09 -1.40 -3.31
N VAL A 39 10.90 -1.98 -3.12
CA VAL A 39 10.45 -3.11 -3.95
C VAL A 39 10.18 -2.65 -5.38
N ALA A 40 9.54 -1.49 -5.56
CA ALA A 40 9.34 -0.90 -6.88
C ALA A 40 10.67 -0.58 -7.55
N ALA A 41 11.64 -0.07 -6.79
CA ALA A 41 12.97 0.21 -7.32
C ALA A 41 13.62 -1.04 -7.90
N ARG A 42 13.53 -2.17 -7.20
CA ARG A 42 14.11 -3.43 -7.67
C ARG A 42 13.32 -4.06 -8.81
N LEU A 43 12.00 -4.16 -8.64
CA LEU A 43 11.14 -4.88 -9.59
C LEU A 43 11.05 -4.18 -10.94
N LEU A 44 11.04 -2.85 -10.93
CA LEU A 44 10.92 -2.03 -12.13
C LEU A 44 12.26 -1.48 -12.62
N GLU A 45 13.34 -1.74 -11.88
CA GLU A 45 14.70 -1.25 -12.18
C GLU A 45 14.72 0.28 -12.32
N ILE A 46 14.08 0.98 -11.37
CA ILE A 46 14.06 2.44 -11.30
C ILE A 46 14.70 2.92 -10.01
N ALA A 47 15.70 3.79 -10.12
CA ALA A 47 16.56 4.16 -8.99
C ALA A 47 15.81 4.84 -7.83
N ASP A 48 14.80 5.68 -8.12
CA ASP A 48 14.06 6.42 -7.11
C ASP A 48 12.87 5.63 -6.52
N GLY A 49 12.54 4.47 -7.08
CA GLY A 49 11.44 3.62 -6.60
C GLY A 49 10.06 4.26 -6.68
N ARG A 50 9.88 5.28 -7.52
CA ARG A 50 8.62 6.03 -7.63
C ARG A 50 7.75 5.51 -8.75
N VAL A 51 6.47 5.28 -8.41
CA VAL A 51 5.42 4.93 -9.37
C VAL A 51 4.37 6.05 -9.30
N THR A 52 4.16 6.72 -10.40
CA THR A 52 3.28 7.90 -10.48
C THR A 52 2.03 7.60 -11.29
N GLY A 53 0.88 7.92 -10.71
CA GLY A 53 -0.41 7.78 -11.37
C GLY A 53 -1.05 6.41 -11.15
N LYS A 54 -2.38 6.40 -11.12
CA LYS A 54 -3.15 5.20 -10.79
C LYS A 54 -2.98 4.09 -11.81
N ALA A 55 -2.88 4.41 -13.10
CA ALA A 55 -2.68 3.41 -14.16
C ALA A 55 -1.33 2.69 -14.00
N ASN A 56 -0.27 3.43 -13.74
CA ASN A 56 1.06 2.87 -13.52
C ASN A 56 1.12 2.08 -12.21
N LEU A 57 0.44 2.56 -11.17
CA LEU A 57 0.37 1.87 -9.90
C LEU A 57 -0.35 0.52 -10.04
N ARG A 58 -1.45 0.49 -10.81
CA ARG A 58 -2.18 -0.74 -11.11
C ARG A 58 -1.27 -1.76 -11.81
N ALA A 59 -0.54 -1.32 -12.82
CA ALA A 59 0.39 -2.19 -13.55
C ALA A 59 1.49 -2.74 -12.64
N TYR A 60 2.02 -1.92 -11.75
CA TYR A 60 3.01 -2.35 -10.77
C TYR A 60 2.45 -3.38 -9.80
N PHE A 61 1.26 -3.15 -9.23
CA PHE A 61 0.61 -4.07 -8.31
C PHE A 61 0.26 -5.40 -9.00
N GLU A 62 -0.23 -5.35 -10.23
CA GLU A 62 -0.51 -6.55 -11.02
C GLU A 62 0.75 -7.39 -11.20
N ARG A 63 1.86 -6.74 -11.54
CA ARG A 63 3.16 -7.41 -11.67
C ARG A 63 3.62 -7.99 -10.35
N GLY A 64 3.42 -7.27 -9.23
CA GLY A 64 3.76 -7.75 -7.89
C GLY A 64 2.96 -8.99 -7.50
N LEU A 65 1.65 -8.98 -7.74
CA LEU A 65 0.80 -10.14 -7.45
C LEU A 65 1.17 -11.36 -8.29
N ALA A 66 1.58 -11.15 -9.55
CA ALA A 66 2.03 -12.24 -10.42
C ALA A 66 3.39 -12.80 -9.96
N ALA A 67 4.29 -11.93 -9.52
CA ALA A 67 5.62 -12.33 -9.06
C ALA A 67 5.59 -13.03 -7.69
N PHE A 68 4.61 -12.68 -6.84
CA PHE A 68 4.47 -13.22 -5.49
C PHE A 68 3.05 -13.76 -5.28
N PRO A 69 2.71 -14.93 -5.86
CA PRO A 69 1.33 -15.45 -5.77
C PRO A 69 0.91 -15.85 -4.37
N ASP A 70 1.86 -15.92 -3.44
CA ASP A 70 1.63 -16.23 -2.03
C ASP A 70 1.43 -14.96 -1.16
N PHE A 71 1.19 -13.81 -1.76
CA PHE A 71 0.93 -12.57 -1.01
C PHE A 71 -0.09 -12.80 0.09
N ASN A 72 0.31 -12.45 1.32
CA ASN A 72 -0.54 -12.47 2.48
C ASN A 72 0.02 -11.52 3.52
N PHE A 73 -0.80 -10.58 3.97
CA PHE A 73 -0.43 -9.58 4.96
C PHE A 73 -1.14 -9.86 6.28
N HIS A 74 -0.40 -9.75 7.36
CA HIS A 74 -0.93 -9.82 8.71
C HIS A 74 -0.81 -8.44 9.36
N LEU A 75 -1.94 -7.76 9.52
CA LEU A 75 -1.98 -6.42 10.12
C LEU A 75 -1.67 -6.51 11.62
N GLU A 76 -0.68 -5.74 12.07
CA GLU A 76 -0.25 -5.75 13.46
C GLU A 76 -0.66 -4.49 14.21
N ASP A 77 -0.57 -3.33 13.56
CA ASP A 77 -0.90 -2.05 14.19
C ASP A 77 -1.23 -0.99 13.16
N VAL A 78 -1.92 0.05 13.60
CA VAL A 78 -2.27 1.22 12.78
C VAL A 78 -2.04 2.47 13.64
N LEU A 79 -1.23 3.39 13.11
CA LEU A 79 -1.05 4.72 13.69
C LEU A 79 -1.71 5.73 12.77
N TRP A 80 -2.32 6.76 13.32
CA TRP A 80 -3.03 7.75 12.50
C TRP A 80 -2.72 9.18 12.94
N GLY A 81 -2.79 10.09 11.98
CA GLY A 81 -2.62 11.52 12.17
C GLY A 81 -3.88 12.27 11.74
N LEU A 82 -3.71 13.50 11.26
CA LEU A 82 -4.84 14.31 10.79
C LEU A 82 -5.40 13.80 9.47
N ASN A 83 -4.53 13.52 8.51
CA ASN A 83 -4.90 13.06 7.17
C ASN A 83 -3.96 11.98 6.63
N SER A 84 -3.31 11.24 7.53
CA SER A 84 -2.40 10.17 7.15
C SER A 84 -2.45 9.03 8.15
N VAL A 85 -2.05 7.85 7.70
CA VAL A 85 -1.95 6.65 8.52
C VAL A 85 -0.61 5.97 8.27
N VAL A 86 -0.17 5.20 9.25
CA VAL A 86 0.92 4.24 9.08
C VAL A 86 0.36 2.86 9.38
N LEU A 87 0.39 1.98 8.39
CA LEU A 87 -0.01 0.58 8.54
C LEU A 87 1.22 -0.25 8.83
N CYS A 88 1.20 -0.98 9.94
CA CYS A 88 2.27 -1.89 10.32
C CYS A 88 1.80 -3.32 10.13
N TYR A 89 2.48 -4.08 9.29
CA TYR A 89 2.10 -5.45 9.01
C TYR A 89 3.31 -6.33 8.73
N THR A 90 3.10 -7.64 8.81
CA THR A 90 4.08 -8.65 8.39
C THR A 90 3.65 -9.22 7.05
N ASN A 91 4.57 -9.33 6.11
CA ASN A 91 4.27 -9.90 4.79
C ASN A 91 4.43 -11.43 4.79
N GLN A 92 4.16 -12.07 3.64
CA GLN A 92 4.20 -13.53 3.48
C GLN A 92 5.59 -14.14 3.72
N ARG A 93 6.65 -13.33 3.70
CA ARG A 93 8.03 -13.79 3.99
C ARG A 93 8.45 -13.50 5.43
N GLY A 94 7.53 -13.03 6.27
CA GLY A 94 7.81 -12.68 7.65
C GLY A 94 8.53 -11.33 7.83
N ALA A 95 8.65 -10.53 6.79
CA ALA A 95 9.25 -9.20 6.89
C ALA A 95 8.24 -8.21 7.48
N ARG A 96 8.70 -7.40 8.42
CA ARG A 96 7.90 -6.32 8.98
C ARG A 96 7.92 -5.13 8.02
N THR A 97 6.75 -4.58 7.77
CA THR A 97 6.54 -3.50 6.81
C THR A 97 5.77 -2.37 7.49
N ALA A 98 6.16 -1.14 7.21
CA ALA A 98 5.39 0.04 7.60
C ALA A 98 5.08 0.83 6.33
N GLU A 99 3.79 1.07 6.06
CA GLU A 99 3.35 1.89 4.94
C GLU A 99 2.76 3.19 5.44
N PHE A 100 3.43 4.28 5.11
CA PHE A 100 2.90 5.62 5.31
C PHE A 100 1.97 5.93 4.14
N MET A 101 0.73 6.33 4.47
CA MET A 101 -0.27 6.70 3.47
C MET A 101 -0.86 8.05 3.80
N GLU A 102 -0.69 9.01 2.90
CA GLU A 102 -1.31 10.33 3.01
C GLU A 102 -2.60 10.34 2.21
N LEU A 103 -3.68 10.81 2.82
CA LEU A 103 -5.00 10.83 2.20
C LEU A 103 -5.28 12.20 1.60
N GLY A 104 -5.90 12.21 0.43
CA GLY A 104 -6.39 13.42 -0.20
C GLY A 104 -7.77 13.82 0.31
N ALA A 105 -8.32 14.90 -0.23
CA ALA A 105 -9.60 15.47 0.20
C ALA A 105 -10.78 14.50 0.11
N GLY A 106 -10.71 13.53 -0.81
CA GLY A 106 -11.76 12.51 -0.97
C GLY A 106 -11.60 11.30 -0.07
N GLY A 107 -10.62 11.28 0.83
CA GLY A 107 -10.36 10.16 1.72
C GLY A 107 -9.62 9.00 1.08
N LYS A 108 -9.15 9.16 -0.17
CA LYS A 108 -8.35 8.15 -0.86
C LYS A 108 -6.87 8.48 -0.75
N VAL A 109 -6.05 7.45 -0.91
CA VAL A 109 -4.59 7.55 -0.76
C VAL A 109 -3.99 8.33 -1.92
N ALA A 110 -3.32 9.45 -1.59
CA ALA A 110 -2.65 10.32 -2.55
C ALA A 110 -1.14 10.05 -2.63
N ARG A 111 -0.54 9.62 -1.53
CA ARG A 111 0.90 9.35 -1.46
C ARG A 111 1.17 8.18 -0.54
N VAL A 112 2.05 7.29 -0.97
CA VAL A 112 2.46 6.12 -0.20
C VAL A 112 3.98 6.06 -0.16
N ILE A 113 4.53 5.79 1.02
CA ILE A 113 5.95 5.49 1.18
C ILE A 113 6.07 4.20 1.96
N ALA A 114 6.58 3.17 1.32
CA ALA A 114 6.71 1.84 1.92
C ALA A 114 8.10 1.66 2.54
N HIS A 115 8.11 1.01 3.71
CA HIS A 115 9.32 0.75 4.49
C HIS A 115 9.35 -0.72 4.89
N TYR A 116 10.54 -1.32 4.84
CA TYR A 116 10.73 -2.73 5.14
C TYR A 116 11.91 -2.91 6.09
N ASN A 117 11.89 -3.99 6.88
CA ASN A 117 13.02 -4.34 7.74
C ASN A 117 13.87 -5.51 7.17
N ALA A 118 13.58 -5.90 5.94
CA ALA A 118 14.30 -7.00 5.30
C ALA A 118 14.58 -6.71 3.83
#